data_b81a584a4b9fd2b0ad79975a0e6b75c6
#
_entry.id   b81a584a4b9fd2b0ad79975a0e6b75c6
#
_cell.length_a   1.000
_cell.length_b   1.000
_cell.length_c   1.000
_cell.angle_alpha   90.00
_cell.angle_beta   90.00
_cell.angle_gamma   90.00
#
_symmetry.space_group_name_H-M   'P 1'
#
loop_
_entity.id
_entity.type
_entity.pdbx_description
1 polymer ?
#
loop_
_entity_poly.entity_id
_entity_poly.type
_entity_poly.pdbx_seq_one_letter_code
_entity_poly.pdbx_strand_id
1 'polypeptide(L)'
;MESYKSLKKKIIFRSSHRGTKEMDILLNSFLKKHINCLNTKELKQLERLLDIEDDIIYSWYMKNESQDKIDENSLTLKLKNFK
;
A
#
# COMPACT_ATOMS: atom_id res chain seq x y z
N MET A 1 -6.43 -21.31 -2.41
CA MET A 1 -6.28 -20.07 -3.19
C MET A 1 -7.09 -18.94 -2.55
N GLU A 2 -6.46 -17.82 -2.30
CA GLU A 2 -7.14 -16.69 -1.66
C GLU A 2 -8.07 -15.98 -2.63
N SER A 3 -9.33 -15.74 -2.22
CA SER A 3 -10.27 -15.02 -3.07
C SER A 3 -9.95 -13.52 -3.08
N TYR A 4 -10.42 -12.84 -4.10
CA TYR A 4 -10.29 -11.37 -4.21
C TYR A 4 -10.86 -10.68 -2.96
N LYS A 5 -12.02 -11.13 -2.50
CA LYS A 5 -12.69 -10.56 -1.34
C LYS A 5 -11.89 -10.76 -0.06
N SER A 6 -11.33 -11.96 0.14
CA SER A 6 -10.48 -12.25 1.30
C SER A 6 -9.20 -11.43 1.30
N LEU A 7 -8.55 -11.34 0.14
CA LEU A 7 -7.33 -10.55 -0.03
C LEU A 7 -7.60 -9.09 0.27
N LYS A 8 -8.71 -8.56 -0.22
CA LYS A 8 -9.13 -7.18 0.01
C LYS A 8 -9.30 -6.89 1.50
N LYS A 9 -10.01 -7.77 2.22
CA LYS A 9 -10.21 -7.62 3.67
C LYS A 9 -8.89 -7.67 4.44
N LYS A 10 -8.02 -8.58 4.06
CA LYS A 10 -6.71 -8.73 4.69
C LYS A 10 -5.88 -7.47 4.53
N ILE A 11 -5.88 -6.89 3.33
CA ILE A 11 -5.12 -5.68 3.04
C ILE A 11 -5.67 -4.49 3.82
N ILE A 12 -6.98 -4.35 3.88
CA ILE A 12 -7.61 -3.27 4.67
C ILE A 12 -7.21 -3.39 6.14
N PHE A 13 -7.27 -4.60 6.69
CA PHE A 13 -6.88 -4.85 8.08
C PHE A 13 -5.42 -4.48 8.33
N ARG A 14 -4.52 -4.99 7.48
CA ARG A 14 -3.08 -4.74 7.64
C ARG A 14 -2.74 -3.26 7.50
N SER A 15 -3.45 -2.55 6.63
CA SER A 15 -3.22 -1.13 6.41
C SER A 15 -3.70 -0.28 7.59
N SER A 16 -4.66 -0.78 8.36
CA SER A 16 -5.21 -0.06 9.52
C SER A 16 -4.43 -0.29 10.80
N HIS A 17 -3.47 -1.21 10.80
CA HIS A 17 -2.73 -1.61 12.00
C HIS A 17 -1.24 -1.43 11.82
N ARG A 18 -0.85 -0.27 11.28
CA ARG A 18 0.55 0.08 11.09
C ARG A 18 1.11 0.73 12.36
N GLY A 19 2.43 0.78 12.43
CA GLY A 19 3.11 1.30 13.60
C GLY A 19 3.11 2.82 13.75
N THR A 20 2.86 3.56 12.67
CA THR A 20 2.86 5.02 12.70
C THR A 20 1.51 5.56 12.25
N LYS A 21 1.13 6.68 12.85
CA LYS A 21 -0.14 7.34 12.55
C LYS A 21 -0.15 7.87 11.11
N GLU A 22 0.97 8.40 10.66
CA GLU A 22 1.09 8.94 9.31
C GLU A 22 0.85 7.86 8.25
N MET A 23 1.39 6.68 8.46
CA MET A 23 1.19 5.56 7.54
C MET A 23 -0.25 5.06 7.58
N ASP A 24 -0.86 5.00 8.77
CA ASP A 24 -2.26 4.63 8.89
C ASP A 24 -3.14 5.58 8.07
N ILE A 25 -2.92 6.87 8.21
CA ILE A 25 -3.70 7.88 7.50
C ILE A 25 -3.49 7.76 5.99
N LEU A 26 -2.25 7.64 5.56
CA LEU A 26 -1.92 7.53 4.14
C LEU A 26 -2.57 6.31 3.49
N LEU A 27 -2.36 5.12 4.09
CA LEU A 27 -2.84 3.88 3.51
C LEU A 27 -4.35 3.77 3.58
N ASN A 28 -4.96 4.20 4.67
CA ASN A 28 -6.42 4.18 4.79
C ASN A 28 -7.07 5.13 3.80
N SER A 29 -6.50 6.31 3.61
CA SER A 29 -7.02 7.28 2.64
C SER A 29 -6.89 6.75 1.22
N PHE A 30 -5.75 6.16 0.89
CA PHE A 30 -5.51 5.57 -0.43
C PHE A 30 -6.50 4.45 -0.72
N LEU A 31 -6.66 3.52 0.24
CA LEU A 31 -7.56 2.39 0.07
C LEU A 31 -9.02 2.83 -0.02
N LYS A 32 -9.43 3.78 0.81
CA LYS A 32 -10.79 4.28 0.78
C LYS A 32 -11.15 4.81 -0.62
N LYS A 33 -10.19 5.43 -1.28
CA LYS A 33 -10.41 6.00 -2.61
C LYS A 33 -10.27 4.96 -3.73
N HIS A 34 -9.31 4.04 -3.61
CA HIS A 34 -8.90 3.20 -4.73
C HIS A 34 -9.19 1.70 -4.59
N ILE A 35 -9.63 1.23 -3.41
CA ILE A 35 -9.75 -0.22 -3.16
C ILE A 35 -10.61 -0.94 -4.21
N ASN A 36 -11.67 -0.30 -4.70
CA ASN A 36 -12.56 -0.90 -5.68
C ASN A 36 -12.02 -0.81 -7.11
N CYS A 37 -10.95 -0.06 -7.30
CA CYS A 37 -10.30 0.10 -8.61
C CYS A 37 -9.04 -0.78 -8.74
N LEU A 38 -8.61 -1.42 -7.66
CA LEU A 38 -7.43 -2.26 -7.68
C LEU A 38 -7.81 -3.68 -8.10
N ASN A 39 -7.06 -4.23 -9.07
CA ASN A 39 -7.27 -5.62 -9.47
C ASN A 39 -6.49 -6.56 -8.53
N THR A 40 -6.66 -7.87 -8.73
CA THR A 40 -5.99 -8.87 -7.89
C THR A 40 -4.48 -8.71 -7.91
N LYS A 41 -3.90 -8.43 -9.05
CA LYS A 41 -2.46 -8.24 -9.18
C LYS A 41 -1.99 -7.06 -8.35
N GLU A 42 -2.73 -5.95 -8.42
CA GLU A 42 -2.38 -4.75 -7.65
C GLU A 42 -2.56 -4.95 -6.14
N LEU A 43 -3.58 -5.71 -5.74
CA LEU A 43 -3.75 -6.05 -4.33
C LEU A 43 -2.58 -6.88 -3.81
N LYS A 44 -2.08 -7.82 -4.60
CA LYS A 44 -0.91 -8.61 -4.22
C LYS A 44 0.35 -7.75 -4.17
N GLN A 45 0.48 -6.79 -5.07
CA GLN A 45 1.58 -5.83 -5.04
C GLN A 45 1.53 -4.98 -3.77
N LEU A 46 0.34 -4.56 -3.36
CA LEU A 46 0.16 -3.81 -2.12
C LEU A 46 0.48 -4.68 -0.90
N GLU A 47 0.07 -5.94 -0.92
CA GLU A 47 0.40 -6.88 0.16
C GLU A 47 1.91 -6.99 0.36
N ARG A 48 2.66 -7.09 -0.73
CA ARG A 48 4.12 -7.12 -0.66
C ARG A 48 4.69 -5.82 -0.12
N LEU A 49 4.12 -4.69 -0.52
CA LEU A 49 4.53 -3.39 -0.02
C LEU A 49 4.33 -3.30 1.49
N LEU A 50 3.22 -3.84 1.99
CA LEU A 50 2.91 -3.81 3.42
C LEU A 50 3.88 -4.63 4.28
N ASP A 51 4.69 -5.50 3.67
CA ASP A 51 5.74 -6.23 4.37
C ASP A 51 6.98 -5.38 4.60
N ILE A 52 7.08 -4.22 3.96
CA ILE A 52 8.20 -3.30 4.09
C ILE A 52 7.99 -2.40 5.31
N GLU A 53 9.06 -2.02 5.97
CA GLU A 53 9.00 -1.17 7.16
C GLU A 53 8.39 0.20 6.84
N ASP A 54 7.61 0.72 7.78
CA ASP A 54 6.89 1.99 7.59
C ASP A 54 7.81 3.16 7.26
N ASP A 55 8.95 3.26 7.94
CA ASP A 55 9.87 4.36 7.71
C ASP A 55 10.46 4.34 6.30
N ILE A 56 10.67 3.15 5.73
CA ILE A 56 11.16 3.00 4.37
C ILE A 56 10.09 3.46 3.38
N ILE A 57 8.85 3.01 3.57
CA ILE A 57 7.73 3.40 2.72
C ILE A 57 7.50 4.91 2.81
N TYR A 58 7.53 5.45 4.03
CA TYR A 58 7.31 6.87 4.27
C TYR A 58 8.37 7.74 3.59
N SER A 59 9.64 7.37 3.71
CA SER A 59 10.73 8.09 3.06
C SER A 59 10.59 8.05 1.54
N TRP A 60 10.23 6.89 1.00
CA TRP A 60 9.99 6.74 -0.42
C TRP A 60 8.84 7.64 -0.89
N TYR A 61 7.76 7.68 -0.12
CA TYR A 61 6.56 8.44 -0.50
C TYR A 61 6.74 9.94 -0.31
N MET A 62 7.21 10.35 0.87
CA MET A 62 7.26 11.77 1.24
C MET A 62 8.52 12.48 0.76
N LYS A 63 9.65 11.81 0.82
CA LYS A 63 10.94 12.40 0.47
C LYS A 63 11.36 12.09 -0.96
N ASN A 64 10.56 11.30 -1.65
CA ASN A 64 10.82 10.91 -3.03
C ASN A 64 12.17 10.19 -3.18
N GLU A 65 12.59 9.49 -2.14
CA GLU A 65 13.83 8.72 -2.15
C GLU A 65 13.63 7.38 -2.85
N SER A 66 14.62 7.01 -3.66
CA SER A 66 14.62 5.70 -4.30
C SER A 66 14.92 4.62 -3.25
N GLN A 67 14.13 3.55 -3.23
CA GLN A 67 14.28 2.45 -2.28
C GLN A 67 14.33 1.13 -3.04
N ASP A 68 15.40 0.36 -2.84
CA ASP A 68 15.58 -0.93 -3.52
C ASP A 68 14.52 -1.96 -3.11
N LYS A 69 13.98 -1.82 -1.90
CA LYS A 69 12.97 -2.75 -1.39
C LYS A 69 11.59 -2.53 -1.99
N ILE A 70 11.36 -1.38 -2.60
CA ILE A 70 10.05 -1.03 -3.15
C ILE A 70 10.07 -1.21 -4.67
N ASP A 71 9.29 -2.18 -5.15
CA ASP A 71 9.19 -2.45 -6.58
C ASP A 71 8.41 -1.34 -7.28
N GLU A 72 8.86 -0.98 -8.48
CA GLU A 72 8.11 -0.07 -9.33
C GLU A 72 7.08 -0.87 -10.13
N ASN A 73 5.80 -0.58 -9.89
CA ASN A 73 4.70 -1.26 -10.57
C ASN A 73 3.48 -0.34 -10.60
N SER A 74 2.37 -0.80 -11.16
CA SER A 74 1.18 0.03 -11.28
C SER A 74 0.62 0.45 -9.92
N LEU A 75 0.70 -0.42 -8.92
CA LEU A 75 0.24 -0.11 -7.56
C LEU A 75 1.09 0.98 -6.92
N THR A 76 2.42 0.82 -6.95
CA THR A 76 3.31 1.81 -6.33
C THR A 76 3.24 3.14 -7.05
N LEU A 77 3.05 3.13 -8.35
CA LEU A 77 2.88 4.36 -9.13
C LEU A 77 1.60 5.08 -8.71
N LYS A 78 0.50 4.35 -8.55
CA LYS A 78 -0.77 4.93 -8.09
C LYS A 78 -0.63 5.53 -6.69
N LEU A 79 0.04 4.82 -5.79
CA LEU A 79 0.25 5.30 -4.42
C LEU A 79 1.12 6.55 -4.41
N LYS A 80 2.20 6.56 -5.19
CA LYS A 80 3.10 7.70 -5.23
C LYS A 80 2.44 8.96 -5.76
N ASN A 81 1.50 8.81 -6.68
CA ASN A 81 0.75 9.92 -7.24
C ASN A 81 -0.50 10.30 -6.43
N PHE A 82 -0.80 9.56 -5.40
CA PHE A 82 -1.93 9.84 -4.52
C PHE A 82 -1.61 11.02 -3.61
N LYS A 83 -2.51 11.95 -3.59
CA LYS A 83 -2.37 13.17 -2.79
C LYS A 83 -3.63 13.45 -1.99
#